data_d83b4fd4b4b911133d9e31d58c0f7860
#
_entry.id   d83b4fd4b4b911133d9e31d58c0f7860
#
_cell.length_a   1.000
_cell.length_b   1.000
_cell.length_c   1.000
_cell.angle_alpha   90.00
_cell.angle_beta   90.00
_cell.angle_gamma   90.00
#
_symmetry.space_group_name_H-M   'P 1'
#
loop_
_entity.id
_entity.type
_entity.pdbx_description
1 polymer ?
#
loop_
_entity_poly.entity_id
_entity_poly.type
_entity_poly.pdbx_seq_one_letter_code
_entity_poly.pdbx_strand_id
1 'polypeptide(L)'
;EKHILQELPARLRVHILDSLDCLCSSTPARRIIMADAVISLPSYLTSMFVQQRLTQQGWAMKWLFLPGLLAGAAGMAGASLGRRLHPKQLRALYFGCALLVATGTLLAGAAPALLCAAGPVLVQGALSVWFLHSMQRLNDAIPSDRRATLISVDSMVYSLLMIPASPLVGAVGDTFGQAGAGLAVLGVLVALTGTAALGRKTRAS
;
A
#
# COMPACT_ATOMS: atom_id res chain seq x y z
N GLU A 1 29.96 17.59 -18.99
CA GLU A 1 28.51 17.28 -19.10
C GLU A 1 28.21 16.12 -20.06
N LYS A 2 28.79 16.11 -21.29
CA LYS A 2 28.57 15.02 -22.27
C LYS A 2 29.05 13.65 -21.77
N HIS A 3 30.11 13.58 -20.98
CA HIS A 3 30.66 12.33 -20.42
C HIS A 3 29.75 11.73 -19.36
N ILE A 4 29.06 12.57 -18.57
CA ILE A 4 28.11 12.13 -17.54
C ILE A 4 26.89 11.47 -18.17
N LEU A 5 26.39 12.05 -19.29
CA LEU A 5 25.22 11.52 -20.01
C LEU A 5 25.49 10.18 -20.72
N GLN A 6 26.74 9.93 -21.16
CA GLN A 6 27.13 8.66 -21.78
C GLN A 6 27.27 7.51 -20.77
N GLU A 7 27.65 7.80 -19.52
CA GLU A 7 27.76 6.78 -18.46
C GLU A 7 26.44 6.54 -17.70
N LEU A 8 25.43 7.38 -17.91
CA LEU A 8 24.15 7.31 -17.21
C LEU A 8 23.47 5.91 -17.30
N PRO A 9 23.39 5.27 -18.50
CA PRO A 9 22.77 3.96 -18.61
C PRO A 9 23.59 2.86 -17.90
N ALA A 10 24.92 2.95 -17.90
CA ALA A 10 25.77 1.99 -17.21
C ALA A 10 25.65 2.14 -15.67
N ARG A 11 25.66 3.35 -15.16
CA ARG A 11 25.49 3.66 -13.74
C ARG A 11 24.07 3.26 -13.26
N LEU A 12 23.03 3.56 -14.06
CA LEU A 12 21.68 3.14 -13.77
C LEU A 12 21.56 1.63 -13.68
N ARG A 13 22.17 0.89 -14.59
CA ARG A 13 22.20 -0.58 -14.57
C ARG A 13 22.90 -1.12 -13.32
N VAL A 14 24.02 -0.55 -12.93
CA VAL A 14 24.74 -0.94 -11.69
C VAL A 14 23.83 -0.68 -10.49
N HIS A 15 23.22 0.49 -10.38
CA HIS A 15 22.31 0.80 -9.27
C HIS A 15 21.08 -0.14 -9.21
N ILE A 16 20.52 -0.51 -10.36
CA ILE A 16 19.41 -1.47 -10.41
C ILE A 16 19.90 -2.86 -9.94
N LEU A 17 21.03 -3.32 -10.42
CA LEU A 17 21.59 -4.62 -10.04
C LEU A 17 21.95 -4.68 -8.55
N ASP A 18 22.59 -3.64 -8.01
CA ASP A 18 22.91 -3.53 -6.59
C ASP A 18 21.63 -3.50 -5.73
N SER A 19 20.59 -2.81 -6.22
CA SER A 19 19.29 -2.76 -5.56
C SER A 19 18.62 -4.13 -5.52
N LEU A 20 18.64 -4.86 -6.63
CA LEU A 20 18.11 -6.22 -6.73
C LEU A 20 18.92 -7.21 -5.87
N ASP A 21 20.23 -7.11 -5.87
CA ASP A 21 21.11 -7.94 -5.04
C ASP A 21 20.85 -7.68 -3.54
N CYS A 22 20.68 -6.42 -3.16
CA CYS A 22 20.31 -6.04 -1.81
C CYS A 22 18.94 -6.58 -1.40
N LEU A 23 17.95 -6.57 -2.31
CA LEU A 23 16.65 -7.17 -2.08
C LEU A 23 16.71 -8.70 -1.94
N CYS A 24 17.57 -9.35 -2.73
CA CYS A 24 17.74 -10.80 -2.71
C CYS A 24 18.55 -11.30 -1.50
N SER A 25 19.50 -10.52 -1.03
CA SER A 25 20.43 -10.91 0.04
C SER A 25 19.77 -10.98 1.42
N SER A 26 18.73 -10.14 1.69
CA SER A 26 18.05 -10.11 2.99
C SER A 26 16.61 -10.62 2.91
N THR A 27 16.41 -11.88 3.27
CA THR A 27 15.05 -12.47 3.34
C THR A 27 14.06 -11.68 4.23
N PRO A 28 14.45 -11.15 5.42
CA PRO A 28 13.56 -10.32 6.22
C PRO A 28 13.17 -9.02 5.51
N ALA A 29 14.14 -8.29 4.94
CA ALA A 29 13.88 -7.04 4.23
C ALA A 29 12.94 -7.26 3.03
N ARG A 30 13.21 -8.27 2.20
CA ARG A 30 12.36 -8.62 1.07
C ARG A 30 10.91 -8.89 1.46
N ARG A 31 10.68 -9.60 2.58
CA ARG A 31 9.32 -9.88 3.07
C ARG A 31 8.60 -8.61 3.52
N ILE A 32 9.31 -7.68 4.16
CA ILE A 32 8.73 -6.41 4.61
C ILE A 32 8.39 -5.56 3.38
N ILE A 33 9.31 -5.39 2.43
CA ILE A 33 9.10 -4.62 1.20
C ILE A 33 7.92 -5.17 0.38
N MET A 34 7.85 -6.48 0.19
CA MET A 34 6.72 -7.08 -0.53
C MET A 34 5.39 -6.90 0.21
N ALA A 35 5.39 -7.00 1.53
CA ALA A 35 4.20 -6.76 2.34
C ALA A 35 3.76 -5.29 2.27
N ASP A 36 4.73 -4.37 2.33
CA ASP A 36 4.48 -2.93 2.24
C ASP A 36 3.90 -2.57 0.87
N ALA A 37 4.52 -3.02 -0.20
CA ALA A 37 4.06 -2.76 -1.55
C ALA A 37 2.63 -3.27 -1.79
N VAL A 38 2.29 -4.48 -1.33
CA VAL A 38 0.94 -5.04 -1.50
C VAL A 38 -0.11 -4.30 -0.68
N ILE A 39 0.16 -3.99 0.58
CA ILE A 39 -0.81 -3.31 1.46
C ILE A 39 -1.00 -1.83 1.08
N SER A 40 0.00 -1.22 0.43
CA SER A 40 -0.03 0.18 0.02
C SER A 40 -0.77 0.41 -1.30
N LEU A 41 -0.89 -0.61 -2.17
CA LEU A 41 -1.61 -0.51 -3.45
C LEU A 41 -3.00 0.11 -3.32
N PRO A 42 -3.86 -0.32 -2.37
CA PRO A 42 -5.20 0.23 -2.22
C PRO A 42 -5.24 1.72 -1.88
N SER A 43 -4.21 2.28 -1.26
CA SER A 43 -4.21 3.67 -0.81
C SER A 43 -4.44 4.65 -1.96
N TYR A 44 -3.59 4.57 -2.96
CA TYR A 44 -3.67 5.45 -4.13
C TYR A 44 -4.94 5.17 -4.96
N LEU A 45 -5.20 3.90 -5.25
CA LEU A 45 -6.35 3.49 -6.06
C LEU A 45 -7.67 3.85 -5.38
N THR A 46 -7.79 3.65 -4.06
CA THR A 46 -8.98 4.06 -3.31
C THR A 46 -9.17 5.58 -3.38
N SER A 47 -8.11 6.38 -3.22
CA SER A 47 -8.19 7.84 -3.31
C SER A 47 -8.62 8.32 -4.70
N MET A 48 -8.13 7.67 -5.74
CA MET A 48 -8.46 8.01 -7.13
C MET A 48 -9.89 7.64 -7.50
N PHE A 49 -10.29 6.41 -7.25
CA PHE A 49 -11.59 5.90 -7.70
C PHE A 49 -12.76 6.31 -6.80
N VAL A 50 -12.52 6.62 -5.52
CA VAL A 50 -13.59 7.05 -4.62
C VAL A 50 -14.24 8.36 -5.06
N GLN A 51 -13.47 9.30 -5.59
CA GLN A 51 -14.01 10.57 -6.08
C GLN A 51 -14.94 10.36 -7.28
N GLN A 52 -14.53 9.53 -8.24
CA GLN A 52 -15.35 9.16 -9.38
C GLN A 52 -16.64 8.47 -8.93
N ARG A 53 -16.52 7.53 -7.99
CA ARG A 53 -17.69 6.80 -7.47
C ARG A 53 -18.67 7.71 -6.71
N LEU A 54 -18.19 8.61 -5.87
CA LEU A 54 -19.03 9.57 -5.17
C LEU A 54 -19.77 10.50 -6.14
N THR A 55 -19.12 10.92 -7.22
CA THR A 55 -19.74 11.70 -8.28
C THR A 55 -20.85 10.89 -8.96
N GLN A 56 -20.63 9.62 -9.28
CA GLN A 56 -21.66 8.72 -9.83
C GLN A 56 -22.84 8.51 -8.88
N GLN A 57 -22.62 8.60 -7.57
CA GLN A 57 -23.65 8.50 -6.54
C GLN A 57 -24.34 9.85 -6.21
N GLY A 58 -24.07 10.89 -7.01
CA GLY A 58 -24.74 12.18 -6.89
C GLY A 58 -24.14 13.15 -5.85
N TRP A 59 -22.93 12.90 -5.35
CA TRP A 59 -22.28 13.87 -4.47
C TRP A 59 -21.93 15.15 -5.23
N ALA A 60 -22.25 16.30 -4.61
CA ALA A 60 -21.88 17.59 -5.17
C ALA A 60 -20.35 17.76 -5.16
N MET A 61 -19.80 18.28 -6.25
CA MET A 61 -18.35 18.45 -6.47
C MET A 61 -17.66 19.19 -5.31
N LYS A 62 -18.33 20.14 -4.69
CA LYS A 62 -17.83 20.90 -3.53
C LYS A 62 -17.55 20.07 -2.27
N TRP A 63 -18.04 18.83 -2.19
CA TRP A 63 -17.82 17.95 -1.04
C TRP A 63 -16.83 16.82 -1.31
N LEU A 64 -16.32 16.67 -2.55
CA LEU A 64 -15.41 15.58 -2.94
C LEU A 64 -14.05 15.66 -2.25
N PHE A 65 -13.67 16.80 -1.70
CA PHE A 65 -12.43 16.93 -0.91
C PHE A 65 -12.53 16.30 0.48
N LEU A 66 -13.75 16.14 1.02
CA LEU A 66 -13.97 15.73 2.41
C LEU A 66 -13.40 14.35 2.76
N PRO A 67 -13.59 13.29 1.93
CA PRO A 67 -12.96 11.99 2.17
C PRO A 67 -11.43 12.08 2.27
N GLY A 68 -10.79 12.89 1.43
CA GLY A 68 -9.34 13.09 1.47
C GLY A 68 -8.88 13.81 2.73
N LEU A 69 -9.61 14.85 3.16
CA LEU A 69 -9.32 15.56 4.40
C LEU A 69 -9.43 14.64 5.63
N LEU A 70 -10.51 13.86 5.70
CA LEU A 70 -10.74 12.89 6.79
C LEU A 70 -9.70 11.76 6.76
N ALA A 71 -9.31 11.29 5.58
CA ALA A 71 -8.25 10.31 5.42
C ALA A 71 -6.90 10.86 5.93
N GLY A 72 -6.57 12.11 5.64
CA GLY A 72 -5.38 12.78 6.18
C GLY A 72 -5.40 12.85 7.73
N ALA A 73 -6.54 13.23 8.30
CA ALA A 73 -6.73 13.24 9.76
C ALA A 73 -6.59 11.84 10.36
N ALA A 74 -7.18 10.82 9.72
CA ALA A 74 -7.05 9.43 10.13
C ALA A 74 -5.60 8.93 10.04
N GLY A 75 -4.84 9.38 9.03
CA GLY A 75 -3.41 9.10 8.91
C GLY A 75 -2.61 9.65 10.09
N MET A 76 -2.86 10.90 10.49
CA MET A 76 -2.23 11.49 11.69
C MET A 76 -2.62 10.74 12.97
N ALA A 77 -3.88 10.39 13.12
CA ALA A 77 -4.37 9.60 14.25
C ALA A 77 -3.74 8.19 14.27
N GLY A 78 -3.66 7.53 13.10
CA GLY A 78 -3.02 6.23 12.92
C GLY A 78 -1.54 6.26 13.28
N ALA A 79 -0.79 7.26 12.82
CA ALA A 79 0.60 7.45 13.20
C ALA A 79 0.78 7.70 14.71
N SER A 80 -0.13 8.44 15.33
CA SER A 80 -0.13 8.67 16.77
C SER A 80 -0.42 7.40 17.56
N LEU A 81 -1.39 6.61 17.11
CA LEU A 81 -1.71 5.29 17.68
C LEU A 81 -0.53 4.33 17.48
N GLY A 82 0.05 4.29 16.29
CA GLY A 82 1.20 3.44 15.97
C GLY A 82 2.37 3.65 16.92
N ARG A 83 2.67 4.90 17.31
CA ARG A 83 3.71 5.19 18.30
C ARG A 83 3.45 4.60 19.68
N ARG A 84 2.19 4.40 20.05
CA ARG A 84 1.81 3.79 21.34
C ARG A 84 1.76 2.27 21.30
N LEU A 85 1.66 1.70 20.11
CA LEU A 85 1.61 0.26 19.92
C LEU A 85 3.04 -0.29 19.90
N HIS A 86 3.24 -1.39 20.63
CA HIS A 86 4.51 -2.13 20.65
C HIS A 86 4.24 -3.57 20.18
N PRO A 87 4.05 -3.81 18.88
CA PRO A 87 3.65 -5.12 18.39
C PRO A 87 4.78 -6.13 18.60
N LYS A 88 4.51 -7.16 19.40
CA LYS A 88 5.46 -8.28 19.60
C LYS A 88 5.71 -9.04 18.30
N GLN A 89 4.74 -9.07 17.39
CA GLN A 89 4.81 -9.78 16.12
C GLN A 89 4.35 -8.89 14.97
N LEU A 90 5.24 -8.57 14.05
CA LEU A 90 4.94 -7.77 12.87
C LEU A 90 3.87 -8.41 11.97
N ARG A 91 3.80 -9.76 11.94
CA ARG A 91 2.78 -10.48 11.18
C ARG A 91 1.35 -10.22 11.67
N ALA A 92 1.15 -10.20 12.99
CA ALA A 92 -0.17 -9.93 13.56
C ALA A 92 -0.61 -8.49 13.27
N LEU A 93 0.35 -7.55 13.32
CA LEU A 93 0.10 -6.16 12.92
C LEU A 93 -0.25 -6.07 11.45
N TYR A 94 0.51 -6.74 10.57
CA TYR A 94 0.23 -6.78 9.13
C TYR A 94 -1.18 -7.29 8.85
N PHE A 95 -1.56 -8.40 9.48
CA PHE A 95 -2.91 -8.96 9.33
C PHE A 95 -4.00 -7.97 9.75
N GLY A 96 -3.86 -7.32 10.91
CA GLY A 96 -4.82 -6.34 11.39
C GLY A 96 -4.94 -5.13 10.44
N CYS A 97 -3.81 -4.58 10.00
CA CYS A 97 -3.77 -3.49 9.05
C CYS A 97 -4.32 -3.90 7.67
N ALA A 98 -3.96 -5.09 7.17
CA ALA A 98 -4.45 -5.60 5.89
C ALA A 98 -5.97 -5.82 5.90
N LEU A 99 -6.53 -6.30 7.01
CA LEU A 99 -7.97 -6.45 7.17
C LEU A 99 -8.69 -5.10 7.16
N LEU A 100 -8.15 -4.10 7.86
CA LEU A 100 -8.71 -2.74 7.85
C LEU A 100 -8.60 -2.09 6.46
N VAL A 101 -7.46 -2.24 5.78
CA VAL A 101 -7.26 -1.77 4.41
C VAL A 101 -8.22 -2.46 3.46
N ALA A 102 -8.37 -3.78 3.54
CA ALA A 102 -9.32 -4.55 2.74
C ALA A 102 -10.76 -4.08 2.97
N THR A 103 -11.17 -3.91 4.24
CA THR A 103 -12.50 -3.41 4.59
C THR A 103 -12.72 -2.01 4.03
N GLY A 104 -11.76 -1.10 4.20
CA GLY A 104 -11.85 0.25 3.66
C GLY A 104 -11.96 0.28 2.14
N THR A 105 -11.18 -0.56 1.45
CA THR A 105 -11.21 -0.68 -0.01
C THR A 105 -12.53 -1.29 -0.50
N LEU A 106 -13.07 -2.30 0.19
CA LEU A 106 -14.39 -2.87 -0.09
C LEU A 106 -15.51 -1.84 0.11
N LEU A 107 -15.47 -1.05 1.18
CA LEU A 107 -16.43 0.02 1.41
C LEU A 107 -16.36 1.07 0.29
N ALA A 108 -15.16 1.50 -0.07
CA ALA A 108 -14.96 2.43 -1.19
C ALA A 108 -15.50 1.87 -2.51
N GLY A 109 -15.39 0.55 -2.71
CA GLY A 109 -15.82 -0.13 -3.93
C GLY A 109 -17.30 -0.49 -4.02
N ALA A 110 -17.92 -0.96 -2.94
CA ALA A 110 -19.23 -1.61 -2.98
C ALA A 110 -20.33 -0.88 -2.19
N ALA A 111 -19.97 0.01 -1.24
CA ALA A 111 -20.92 0.61 -0.32
C ALA A 111 -21.65 1.86 -0.90
N PRO A 112 -22.77 2.28 -0.32
CA PRO A 112 -23.42 3.56 -0.63
C PRO A 112 -22.54 4.76 -0.22
N ALA A 113 -22.85 5.94 -0.74
CA ALA A 113 -22.00 7.14 -0.75
C ALA A 113 -21.31 7.48 0.59
N LEU A 114 -22.04 7.45 1.70
CA LEU A 114 -21.48 7.81 3.00
C LEU A 114 -20.44 6.79 3.49
N LEU A 115 -20.71 5.50 3.32
CA LEU A 115 -19.79 4.43 3.68
C LEU A 115 -18.63 4.33 2.67
N CYS A 116 -18.90 4.62 1.39
CA CYS A 116 -17.86 4.75 0.36
C CYS A 116 -16.83 5.82 0.76
N ALA A 117 -17.29 6.98 1.24
CA ALA A 117 -16.42 8.06 1.71
C ALA A 117 -15.57 7.69 2.95
N ALA A 118 -16.03 6.73 3.77
CA ALA A 118 -15.27 6.22 4.92
C ALA A 118 -14.12 5.28 4.51
N GLY A 119 -14.17 4.72 3.30
CA GLY A 119 -13.14 3.80 2.80
C GLY A 119 -11.72 4.35 2.88
N PRO A 120 -11.40 5.50 2.27
CA PRO A 120 -10.08 6.12 2.35
C PRO A 120 -9.61 6.41 3.78
N VAL A 121 -10.54 6.71 4.68
CA VAL A 121 -10.25 7.00 6.10
C VAL A 121 -9.68 5.76 6.79
N LEU A 122 -10.32 4.60 6.61
CA LEU A 122 -9.84 3.32 7.16
C LEU A 122 -8.50 2.91 6.53
N VAL A 123 -8.39 3.02 5.21
CA VAL A 123 -7.17 2.69 4.47
C VAL A 123 -6.00 3.51 4.99
N GLN A 124 -6.14 4.83 5.04
CA GLN A 124 -5.06 5.73 5.42
C GLN A 124 -4.68 5.61 6.89
N GLY A 125 -5.65 5.44 7.78
CA GLY A 125 -5.41 5.19 9.20
C GLY A 125 -4.61 3.92 9.45
N ALA A 126 -5.01 2.81 8.83
CA ALA A 126 -4.33 1.52 8.96
C ALA A 126 -2.92 1.54 8.35
N LEU A 127 -2.76 2.15 7.18
CA LEU A 127 -1.45 2.27 6.53
C LEU A 127 -0.46 3.09 7.32
N SER A 128 -0.90 4.16 7.98
CA SER A 128 -0.02 4.98 8.81
C SER A 128 0.52 4.20 10.03
N VAL A 129 -0.29 3.31 10.60
CA VAL A 129 0.18 2.38 11.65
C VAL A 129 1.18 1.38 11.08
N TRP A 130 0.85 0.76 9.96
CA TRP A 130 1.72 -0.23 9.31
C TRP A 130 3.07 0.37 8.93
N PHE A 131 3.08 1.48 8.19
CA PHE A 131 4.28 2.13 7.67
C PHE A 131 5.27 2.48 8.77
N LEU A 132 4.80 2.99 9.93
CA LEU A 132 5.67 3.30 11.06
C LEU A 132 6.47 2.08 11.52
N HIS A 133 5.81 0.93 11.66
CA HIS A 133 6.45 -0.29 12.17
C HIS A 133 7.22 -1.05 11.09
N SER A 134 6.76 -1.05 9.84
CA SER A 134 7.47 -1.68 8.72
C SER A 134 8.80 -0.98 8.46
N MET A 135 8.80 0.37 8.40
CA MET A 135 10.02 1.17 8.21
C MET A 135 11.00 1.02 9.36
N GLN A 136 10.52 1.00 10.61
CA GLN A 136 11.38 0.76 11.76
C GLN A 136 12.06 -0.61 11.65
N ARG A 137 11.29 -1.67 11.40
CA ARG A 137 11.83 -3.03 11.25
C ARG A 137 12.73 -3.18 10.02
N LEU A 138 12.42 -2.48 8.95
CA LEU A 138 13.27 -2.46 7.75
C LEU A 138 14.63 -1.81 8.08
N ASN A 139 14.61 -0.66 8.77
CA ASN A 139 15.83 0.02 9.20
C ASN A 139 16.67 -0.79 10.19
N ASP A 140 16.02 -1.56 11.08
CA ASP A 140 16.74 -2.44 12.03
C ASP A 140 17.35 -3.67 11.35
N ALA A 141 16.77 -4.12 10.24
CA ALA A 141 17.22 -5.32 9.51
C ALA A 141 18.39 -5.05 8.56
N ILE A 142 18.83 -3.79 8.41
CA ILE A 142 19.74 -3.39 7.35
C ILE A 142 20.88 -2.52 7.89
N PRO A 143 22.14 -2.75 7.43
CA PRO A 143 23.26 -1.86 7.71
C PRO A 143 22.98 -0.42 7.25
N SER A 144 23.51 0.55 7.99
CA SER A 144 23.26 1.98 7.78
C SER A 144 23.67 2.49 6.40
N ASP A 145 24.70 1.90 5.81
CA ASP A 145 25.22 2.22 4.47
C ASP A 145 24.29 1.85 3.32
N ARG A 146 23.34 0.91 3.54
CA ARG A 146 22.39 0.43 2.52
C ARG A 146 20.95 0.92 2.70
N ARG A 147 20.65 1.69 3.73
CA ARG A 147 19.27 2.14 4.04
C ARG A 147 18.65 2.97 2.92
N ALA A 148 19.40 3.92 2.36
CA ALA A 148 18.91 4.75 1.26
C ALA A 148 18.56 3.92 0.02
N THR A 149 19.38 2.93 -0.32
CA THR A 149 19.14 2.01 -1.44
C THR A 149 17.84 1.23 -1.23
N LEU A 150 17.60 0.72 -0.02
CA LEU A 150 16.42 -0.09 0.26
C LEU A 150 15.11 0.70 0.32
N ILE A 151 15.13 1.94 0.78
CA ILE A 151 13.97 2.84 0.66
C ILE A 151 13.64 3.08 -0.83
N SER A 152 14.66 3.22 -1.68
CA SER A 152 14.46 3.34 -3.12
C SER A 152 13.91 2.05 -3.74
N VAL A 153 14.38 0.89 -3.28
CA VAL A 153 13.86 -0.42 -3.73
C VAL A 153 12.40 -0.61 -3.33
N ASP A 154 12.02 -0.24 -2.12
CA ASP A 154 10.63 -0.29 -1.64
C ASP A 154 9.71 0.51 -2.56
N SER A 155 10.07 1.77 -2.85
CA SER A 155 9.34 2.62 -3.78
C SER A 155 9.30 2.05 -5.21
N MET A 156 10.37 1.43 -5.68
CA MET A 156 10.43 0.79 -7.00
C MET A 156 9.49 -0.42 -7.06
N VAL A 157 9.49 -1.28 -6.05
CA VAL A 157 8.61 -2.47 -6.00
C VAL A 157 7.16 -2.04 -5.99
N TYR A 158 6.80 -1.04 -5.17
CA TYR A 158 5.47 -0.44 -5.18
C TYR A 158 5.07 0.06 -6.57
N SER A 159 5.95 0.84 -7.24
CA SER A 159 5.69 1.39 -8.55
C SER A 159 5.52 0.31 -9.63
N LEU A 160 6.36 -0.74 -9.59
CA LEU A 160 6.25 -1.88 -10.50
C LEU A 160 4.94 -2.65 -10.33
N LEU A 161 4.43 -2.81 -9.11
CA LEU A 161 3.14 -3.44 -8.86
C LEU A 161 1.98 -2.51 -9.28
N MET A 162 2.14 -1.20 -9.18
CA MET A 162 1.12 -0.23 -9.55
C MET A 162 0.86 -0.18 -11.06
N ILE A 163 1.90 -0.41 -11.89
CA ILE A 163 1.80 -0.42 -13.35
C ILE A 163 0.70 -1.38 -13.85
N PRO A 164 0.68 -2.66 -13.47
CA PRO A 164 -0.42 -3.54 -13.87
C PRO A 164 -1.68 -3.36 -13.03
N ALA A 165 -1.56 -3.02 -11.74
CA ALA A 165 -2.71 -2.95 -10.83
C ALA A 165 -3.70 -1.86 -11.22
N SER A 166 -3.22 -0.67 -11.59
CA SER A 166 -4.08 0.47 -11.92
C SER A 166 -4.98 0.19 -13.13
N PRO A 167 -4.47 -0.23 -14.31
CA PRO A 167 -5.33 -0.55 -15.44
C PRO A 167 -6.23 -1.78 -15.19
N LEU A 168 -5.78 -2.77 -14.41
CA LEU A 168 -6.61 -3.92 -14.07
C LEU A 168 -7.81 -3.52 -13.21
N VAL A 169 -7.61 -2.67 -12.20
CA VAL A 169 -8.70 -2.14 -11.36
C VAL A 169 -9.70 -1.33 -12.21
N GLY A 170 -9.19 -0.50 -13.14
CA GLY A 170 -10.01 0.23 -14.09
C GLY A 170 -10.82 -0.70 -15.00
N ALA A 171 -10.17 -1.66 -15.65
CA ALA A 171 -10.81 -2.62 -16.56
C ALA A 171 -11.90 -3.46 -15.87
N VAL A 172 -11.69 -3.88 -14.62
CA VAL A 172 -12.74 -4.54 -13.83
C VAL A 172 -13.92 -3.59 -13.60
N GLY A 173 -13.65 -2.31 -13.26
CA GLY A 173 -14.68 -1.29 -13.11
C GLY A 173 -15.52 -1.12 -14.38
N ASP A 174 -14.88 -1.03 -15.54
CA ASP A 174 -15.52 -0.89 -16.85
C ASP A 174 -16.37 -2.13 -17.20
N THR A 175 -15.82 -3.32 -16.94
CA THR A 175 -16.52 -4.61 -17.25
C THR A 175 -17.82 -4.73 -16.46
N PHE A 176 -17.86 -4.30 -15.21
CA PHE A 176 -19.05 -4.36 -14.36
C PHE A 176 -19.90 -3.09 -14.42
N GLY A 177 -19.52 -2.08 -15.21
CA GLY A 177 -20.22 -0.79 -15.30
C GLY A 177 -20.21 0.02 -14.00
N GLN A 178 -19.34 -0.32 -13.06
CA GLN A 178 -19.23 0.32 -11.75
C GLN A 178 -17.76 0.58 -11.40
N ALA A 179 -17.37 1.82 -11.28
CA ALA A 179 -16.02 2.23 -10.93
C ALA A 179 -15.48 1.58 -9.63
N GLY A 180 -16.38 1.13 -8.75
CA GLY A 180 -16.01 0.50 -7.49
C GLY A 180 -15.71 -1.00 -7.56
N ALA A 181 -16.09 -1.69 -8.64
CA ALA A 181 -15.93 -3.16 -8.71
C ALA A 181 -14.45 -3.57 -8.65
N GLY A 182 -13.56 -2.83 -9.33
CA GLY A 182 -12.13 -3.07 -9.27
C GLY A 182 -11.55 -2.89 -7.86
N LEU A 183 -12.02 -1.88 -7.13
CA LEU A 183 -11.63 -1.68 -5.73
C LEU A 183 -12.13 -2.83 -4.83
N ALA A 184 -13.34 -3.33 -5.06
CA ALA A 184 -13.85 -4.46 -4.30
C ALA A 184 -12.99 -5.72 -4.50
N VAL A 185 -12.62 -6.02 -5.75
CA VAL A 185 -11.69 -7.12 -6.07
C VAL A 185 -10.33 -6.92 -5.41
N LEU A 186 -9.78 -5.72 -5.48
CA LEU A 186 -8.50 -5.38 -4.83
C LEU A 186 -8.59 -5.58 -3.32
N GLY A 187 -9.67 -5.16 -2.67
CA GLY A 187 -9.89 -5.37 -1.25
C GLY A 187 -9.89 -6.85 -0.85
N VAL A 188 -10.54 -7.70 -1.64
CA VAL A 188 -10.50 -9.17 -1.44
C VAL A 188 -9.07 -9.70 -1.57
N LEU A 189 -8.31 -9.29 -2.58
CA LEU A 189 -6.92 -9.72 -2.77
C LEU A 189 -6.03 -9.33 -1.59
N VAL A 190 -6.19 -8.12 -1.05
CA VAL A 190 -5.46 -7.68 0.14
C VAL A 190 -5.85 -8.47 1.38
N ALA A 191 -7.13 -8.81 1.57
CA ALA A 191 -7.58 -9.68 2.65
C ALA A 191 -6.95 -11.07 2.56
N LEU A 192 -6.90 -11.66 1.36
CA LEU A 192 -6.28 -12.97 1.11
C LEU A 192 -4.78 -12.97 1.41
N THR A 193 -4.05 -11.92 1.01
CA THR A 193 -2.62 -11.79 1.34
C THR A 193 -2.39 -11.63 2.84
N GLY A 194 -3.25 -10.89 3.53
CA GLY A 194 -3.22 -10.74 4.99
C GLY A 194 -3.42 -12.08 5.70
N THR A 195 -4.42 -12.87 5.29
CA THR A 195 -4.68 -14.20 5.87
C THR A 195 -3.56 -15.19 5.57
N ALA A 196 -3.00 -15.19 4.36
CA ALA A 196 -1.86 -16.03 3.98
C ALA A 196 -0.60 -15.72 4.81
N ALA A 197 -0.40 -14.49 5.25
CA ALA A 197 0.70 -14.10 6.12
C ALA A 197 0.61 -14.75 7.51
N LEU A 198 -0.59 -15.03 8.02
CA LEU A 198 -0.81 -15.77 9.28
C LEU A 198 -0.66 -17.27 9.10
N GLY A 199 -1.23 -17.84 8.04
CA GLY A 199 -1.32 -19.29 7.84
C GLY A 199 0.03 -20.02 7.66
N ARG A 200 1.09 -19.30 7.35
CA ARG A 200 2.44 -19.89 7.20
C ARG A 200 3.11 -20.30 8.53
N LYS A 201 2.53 -19.95 9.67
CA LYS A 201 3.10 -20.30 11.00
C LYS A 201 2.71 -21.70 11.48
N THR A 202 1.62 -22.26 10.99
CA THR A 202 1.09 -23.57 11.41
C THR A 202 1.76 -24.77 10.73
N ARG A 203 2.61 -24.57 9.73
CA ARG A 203 3.34 -25.65 9.03
C ARG A 203 4.83 -25.77 9.40
N ALA A 204 5.33 -24.94 10.30
CA ALA A 204 6.76 -24.90 10.67
C ALA A 204 7.00 -25.14 12.19
N SER A 205 6.00 -25.74 12.86
CA SER A 205 6.13 -26.24 14.25
C SER A 205 5.95 -27.74 14.29
#